data_f29de82bd4b24714dd7cadef5a551b0e
#
_entry.id   f29de82bd4b24714dd7cadef5a551b0e
#
_cell.length_a   1.000
_cell.length_b   1.000
_cell.length_c   1.000
_cell.angle_alpha   90.00
_cell.angle_beta   90.00
_cell.angle_gamma   90.00
#
_symmetry.space_group_name_H-M   'P 1'
#
loop_
_entity.id
_entity.type
_entity.pdbx_description
1 polymer ?
#
loop_
_entity_poly.entity_id
_entity_poly.type
_entity_poly.pdbx_seq_one_letter_code
_entity_poly.pdbx_strand_id
1 'polypeptide(L)'
;MEQQQSSFKEKERIELREPRRFKVTIYNDDFTTMEFVVKVLTTVFYKSSAEAETLMLQVHKSNSAVVGIYSYDIAHSKVQKATRMARNEGFPLRLLSLLHISEPT
;
A
#
# COMPACT_ATOMS: atom_id res chain seq x y z
N MET A 1 38.06 2.70 19.60
CA MET A 1 37.18 1.74 20.27
C MET A 1 35.93 2.35 20.82
N GLU A 2 36.02 3.49 21.49
CA GLU A 2 34.81 4.15 22.00
C GLU A 2 33.89 4.58 20.88
N GLN A 3 34.45 5.04 19.79
CA GLN A 3 33.63 5.41 18.62
C GLN A 3 32.88 4.23 18.03
N GLN A 4 33.50 3.06 18.03
CA GLN A 4 32.85 1.88 17.54
C GLN A 4 31.69 1.45 18.45
N GLN A 5 31.88 1.61 19.75
CA GLN A 5 30.82 1.29 20.69
C GLN A 5 29.66 2.25 20.57
N SER A 6 29.92 3.54 20.37
CA SER A 6 28.87 4.54 20.18
C SER A 6 28.10 4.28 18.89
N SER A 7 28.81 4.00 17.80
CA SER A 7 28.19 3.67 16.53
C SER A 7 27.34 2.41 16.62
N PHE A 8 27.84 1.41 17.33
CA PHE A 8 27.11 0.17 17.53
C PHE A 8 25.81 0.40 18.32
N LYS A 9 25.89 1.20 19.37
CA LYS A 9 24.69 1.50 20.18
C LYS A 9 23.65 2.28 19.38
N GLU A 10 24.08 3.20 18.56
CA GLU A 10 23.17 3.94 17.70
C GLU A 10 22.53 3.04 16.66
N LYS A 11 23.32 2.17 16.06
CA LYS A 11 22.84 1.21 15.09
C LYS A 11 21.83 0.26 15.73
N GLU A 12 22.12 -0.20 16.92
CA GLU A 12 21.22 -1.06 17.67
C GLU A 12 19.92 -0.37 17.99
N ARG A 13 19.97 0.91 18.36
CA ARG A 13 18.77 1.70 18.63
C ARG A 13 17.92 1.86 17.37
N ILE A 14 18.57 2.07 16.23
CA ILE A 14 17.86 2.20 14.94
C ILE A 14 17.22 0.86 14.57
N GLU A 15 17.92 -0.24 14.77
CA GLU A 15 17.41 -1.56 14.48
C GLU A 15 16.23 -1.94 15.35
N LEU A 16 16.22 -1.50 16.59
CA LEU A 16 15.12 -1.76 17.49
C LEU A 16 13.88 -0.92 17.19
N ARG A 17 14.03 0.13 16.42
CA ARG A 17 12.89 0.91 15.96
C ARG A 17 12.21 0.18 14.82
N GLU A 18 10.95 -0.10 14.99
CA GLU A 18 10.18 -0.61 13.88
C GLU A 18 10.10 0.47 12.80
N PRO A 19 10.44 0.13 11.54
CA PRO A 19 10.27 1.09 10.46
C PRO A 19 8.79 1.44 10.32
N ARG A 20 8.53 2.69 10.03
CA ARG A 20 7.16 3.13 9.80
C ARG A 20 6.59 2.40 8.59
N ARG A 21 5.39 1.92 8.75
CA ARG A 21 4.67 1.22 7.71
C ARG A 21 3.44 2.00 7.31
N PHE A 22 3.05 1.82 6.07
CA PHE A 22 1.93 2.54 5.49
C PHE A 22 0.96 1.55 4.89
N LYS A 23 -0.29 1.74 5.25
CA LYS A 23 -1.38 0.90 4.78
C LYS A 23 -1.96 1.55 3.53
N VAL A 24 -1.98 0.79 2.42
CA VAL A 24 -2.57 1.27 1.18
C VAL A 24 -4.00 0.76 1.10
N THR A 25 -4.93 1.69 0.95
CA THR A 25 -6.35 1.38 0.83
C THR A 25 -6.84 1.84 -0.54
N ILE A 26 -7.61 0.99 -1.19
CA ILE A 26 -8.25 1.29 -2.45
C ILE A 26 -9.75 1.52 -2.21
N TYR A 27 -10.31 2.51 -2.89
CA TYR A 27 -11.68 2.95 -2.67
C TYR A 27 -12.54 2.71 -3.91
N ASN A 28 -13.79 2.36 -3.67
CA ASN A 28 -14.77 2.19 -4.72
C ASN A 28 -15.22 3.55 -5.26
N ASP A 29 -15.64 3.55 -6.53
CA ASP A 29 -16.30 4.70 -7.16
C ASP A 29 -17.23 4.18 -8.24
N ASP A 30 -18.05 5.07 -8.81
CA ASP A 30 -19.09 4.68 -9.74
C ASP A 30 -18.62 4.50 -11.18
N PHE A 31 -17.37 4.83 -11.48
CA PHE A 31 -16.89 4.89 -12.87
C PHE A 31 -15.77 3.90 -13.17
N THR A 32 -14.91 3.62 -12.21
CA THR A 32 -13.80 2.69 -12.44
C THR A 32 -14.34 1.28 -12.60
N THR A 33 -13.95 0.61 -13.69
CA THR A 33 -14.43 -0.75 -13.94
C THR A 33 -13.78 -1.76 -13.01
N MET A 34 -14.50 -2.84 -12.75
CA MET A 34 -13.97 -3.95 -11.96
C MET A 34 -12.74 -4.56 -12.61
N GLU A 35 -12.76 -4.66 -13.94
CA GLU A 35 -11.61 -5.17 -14.70
C GLU A 35 -10.36 -4.32 -14.48
N PHE A 36 -10.52 -3.01 -14.44
CA PHE A 36 -9.40 -2.13 -14.20
C PHE A 36 -8.86 -2.27 -12.78
N VAL A 37 -9.74 -2.40 -11.80
CA VAL A 37 -9.32 -2.63 -10.40
C VAL A 37 -8.48 -3.91 -10.32
N VAL A 38 -8.93 -4.99 -10.92
CA VAL A 38 -8.16 -6.25 -10.96
C VAL A 38 -6.81 -6.04 -11.64
N LYS A 39 -6.78 -5.30 -12.74
CA LYS A 39 -5.53 -4.99 -13.45
C LYS A 39 -4.54 -4.25 -12.57
N VAL A 40 -4.99 -3.24 -11.84
CA VAL A 40 -4.15 -2.49 -10.91
C VAL A 40 -3.62 -3.41 -9.80
N LEU A 41 -4.50 -4.23 -9.24
CA LEU A 41 -4.10 -5.13 -8.16
C LEU A 41 -3.08 -6.17 -8.59
N THR A 42 -3.19 -6.66 -9.82
CA THR A 42 -2.22 -7.65 -10.32
C THR A 42 -0.92 -7.01 -10.81
N THR A 43 -0.98 -5.88 -11.50
CA THR A 43 0.20 -5.28 -12.14
C THR A 43 0.99 -4.35 -11.22
N VAL A 44 0.33 -3.62 -10.33
CA VAL A 44 1.01 -2.68 -9.43
C VAL A 44 1.30 -3.33 -8.07
N PHE A 45 0.34 -4.09 -7.55
CA PHE A 45 0.45 -4.68 -6.22
C PHE A 45 0.83 -6.16 -6.24
N TYR A 46 1.04 -6.71 -7.41
CA TYR A 46 1.50 -8.09 -7.63
C TYR A 46 0.65 -9.14 -6.94
N LYS A 47 -0.66 -8.88 -6.86
CA LYS A 47 -1.59 -9.88 -6.34
C LYS A 47 -1.83 -10.97 -7.36
N SER A 48 -2.10 -12.17 -6.89
CA SER A 48 -2.56 -13.24 -7.77
C SER A 48 -3.94 -12.89 -8.33
N SER A 49 -4.35 -13.56 -9.40
CA SER A 49 -5.69 -13.34 -9.97
C SER A 49 -6.77 -13.57 -8.93
N ALA A 50 -6.64 -14.63 -8.14
CA ALA A 50 -7.62 -14.97 -7.12
C ALA A 50 -7.68 -13.92 -6.02
N GLU A 51 -6.54 -13.44 -5.54
CA GLU A 51 -6.48 -12.39 -4.52
C GLU A 51 -7.05 -11.07 -5.06
N ALA A 52 -6.70 -10.73 -6.29
CA ALA A 52 -7.17 -9.51 -6.92
C ALA A 52 -8.69 -9.51 -7.06
N GLU A 53 -9.26 -10.63 -7.46
CA GLU A 53 -10.73 -10.75 -7.55
C GLU A 53 -11.38 -10.62 -6.18
N THR A 54 -10.82 -11.26 -5.16
CA THR A 54 -11.35 -11.19 -3.80
C THR A 54 -11.33 -9.75 -3.30
N LEU A 55 -10.21 -9.04 -3.51
CA LEU A 55 -10.09 -7.64 -3.10
C LEU A 55 -11.05 -6.75 -3.89
N MET A 56 -11.17 -6.98 -5.18
CA MET A 56 -12.09 -6.21 -6.02
C MET A 56 -13.54 -6.36 -5.54
N LEU A 57 -13.96 -7.57 -5.20
CA LEU A 57 -15.29 -7.80 -4.67
C LEU A 57 -15.48 -7.14 -3.30
N GLN A 58 -14.44 -7.14 -2.47
CA GLN A 58 -14.47 -6.46 -1.18
C GLN A 58 -14.65 -4.95 -1.36
N VAL A 59 -13.91 -4.36 -2.30
CA VAL A 59 -14.04 -2.93 -2.62
C VAL A 59 -15.47 -2.63 -3.06
N HIS A 60 -16.03 -3.47 -3.91
CA HIS A 60 -17.37 -3.28 -4.42
C HIS A 60 -18.42 -3.36 -3.32
N LYS A 61 -18.28 -4.32 -2.41
CA LYS A 61 -19.28 -4.55 -1.34
C LYS A 61 -19.11 -3.60 -0.15
N SER A 62 -17.86 -3.30 0.22
CA SER A 62 -17.57 -2.56 1.45
C SER A 62 -17.07 -1.14 1.20
N ASN A 63 -17.03 -0.71 -0.05
CA ASN A 63 -16.57 0.60 -0.51
C ASN A 63 -15.07 0.80 -0.42
N SER A 64 -14.34 -0.05 0.25
CA SER A 64 -12.87 0.03 0.31
C SER A 64 -12.28 -1.31 0.72
N ALA A 65 -10.99 -1.46 0.46
CA ALA A 65 -10.23 -2.61 0.91
C ALA A 65 -8.78 -2.22 1.14
N VAL A 66 -8.15 -2.84 2.12
CA VAL A 66 -6.72 -2.69 2.34
C VAL A 66 -6.00 -3.61 1.38
N VAL A 67 -5.12 -3.04 0.56
CA VAL A 67 -4.37 -3.79 -0.43
C VAL A 67 -3.13 -4.41 0.19
N GLY A 68 -2.45 -3.68 1.06
CA GLY A 68 -1.24 -4.16 1.69
C GLY A 68 -0.61 -3.11 2.57
N ILE A 69 0.48 -3.50 3.23
CA ILE A 69 1.23 -2.65 4.14
C ILE A 69 2.67 -2.64 3.66
N TYR A 70 3.23 -1.44 3.48
CA TYR A 70 4.54 -1.24 2.84
C TYR A 70 5.32 -0.15 3.57
N SER A 71 6.61 -0.07 3.27
CA SER A 71 7.39 1.10 3.67
C SER A 71 6.85 2.34 2.95
N TYR A 72 7.22 3.52 3.43
CA TYR A 72 6.73 4.77 2.86
C TYR A 72 7.00 4.86 1.35
N ASP A 73 8.23 4.63 0.94
CA ASP A 73 8.62 4.79 -0.47
C ASP A 73 7.86 3.85 -1.38
N ILE A 74 7.72 2.60 -0.96
CA ILE A 74 7.02 1.60 -1.76
C ILE A 74 5.53 1.91 -1.84
N ALA A 75 4.91 2.23 -0.71
CA ALA A 75 3.50 2.60 -0.68
C ALA A 75 3.22 3.80 -1.57
N HIS A 76 4.03 4.84 -1.44
CA HIS A 76 3.89 6.06 -2.22
C HIS A 76 4.04 5.80 -3.72
N SER A 77 5.07 5.05 -4.12
CA SER A 77 5.32 4.72 -5.52
C SER A 77 4.17 3.92 -6.13
N LYS A 78 3.65 2.95 -5.38
CA LYS A 78 2.55 2.12 -5.87
C LYS A 78 1.27 2.93 -6.02
N VAL A 79 0.96 3.79 -5.06
CA VAL A 79 -0.21 4.66 -5.13
C VAL A 79 -0.10 5.60 -6.32
N GLN A 80 1.07 6.21 -6.54
CA GLN A 80 1.27 7.10 -7.67
C GLN A 80 1.12 6.37 -9.00
N LYS A 81 1.69 5.19 -9.11
CA LYS A 81 1.62 4.42 -10.35
C LYS A 81 0.18 4.02 -10.66
N ALA A 82 -0.54 3.51 -9.66
CA ALA A 82 -1.93 3.11 -9.83
C ALA A 82 -2.81 4.31 -10.21
N THR A 83 -2.59 5.44 -9.55
CA THR A 83 -3.36 6.65 -9.83
C THR A 83 -3.10 7.15 -11.27
N ARG A 84 -1.85 7.13 -11.70
CA ARG A 84 -1.49 7.54 -13.05
C ARG A 84 -2.14 6.63 -14.09
N MET A 85 -2.10 5.33 -13.87
CA MET A 85 -2.75 4.37 -14.76
C MET A 85 -4.25 4.64 -14.85
N ALA A 86 -4.89 4.90 -13.70
CA ALA A 86 -6.32 5.18 -13.66
C ALA A 86 -6.68 6.45 -14.44
N ARG A 87 -5.91 7.53 -14.22
CA ARG A 87 -6.17 8.80 -14.90
C ARG A 87 -5.95 8.69 -16.39
N ASN A 88 -4.99 7.89 -16.84
CA ASN A 88 -4.78 7.64 -18.26
C ASN A 88 -5.98 6.96 -18.93
N GLU A 89 -6.72 6.17 -18.17
CA GLU A 89 -7.93 5.52 -18.65
C GLU A 89 -9.18 6.37 -18.42
N GLY A 90 -9.03 7.53 -17.79
CA GLY A 90 -10.16 8.40 -17.47
C GLY A 90 -10.95 7.95 -16.25
N PHE A 91 -10.38 7.11 -15.41
CA PHE A 91 -11.05 6.63 -14.20
C PHE A 91 -10.65 7.46 -12.99
N PRO A 92 -11.61 7.78 -12.09
CA PRO A 92 -11.34 8.55 -10.88
C PRO A 92 -10.87 7.68 -9.71
N LEU A 93 -10.37 6.49 -9.95
CA LEU A 93 -9.94 5.57 -8.91
C LEU A 93 -9.03 6.25 -7.89
N ARG A 94 -9.31 6.04 -6.62
CA ARG A 94 -8.55 6.63 -5.52
C ARG A 94 -7.93 5.56 -4.65
N LEU A 95 -6.65 5.75 -4.37
CA LEU A 95 -5.90 4.95 -3.41
C LEU A 95 -5.23 5.91 -2.45
N LEU A 96 -5.19 5.55 -1.17
CA LEU A 96 -4.51 6.34 -0.16
C LEU A 96 -3.51 5.48 0.59
N SER A 97 -2.41 6.12 0.96
CA SER A 97 -1.38 5.53 1.80
C SER A 97 -1.42 6.23 3.14
N LEU A 98 -1.75 5.50 4.19
CA LEU A 98 -1.90 6.04 5.54
C LEU A 98 -0.94 5.35 6.49
N LEU A 99 -0.42 6.11 7.44
CA LEU A 99 0.47 5.55 8.45
C LEU A 99 -0.26 4.43 9.20
N HIS A 100 0.37 3.26 9.22
CA HIS A 100 -0.15 2.11 9.95
C HIS A 100 0.49 2.08 11.33
N ILE A 101 -0.33 2.21 12.35
CA ILE A 101 0.12 2.19 13.72
C ILE A 101 -0.27 0.85 14.32
N SER A 102 0.74 0.05 14.68
CA SER A 102 0.50 -1.21 15.38
C SER A 102 0.17 -0.88 16.82
N GLU A 103 -0.92 -1.44 17.32
CA GLU A 103 -1.25 -1.27 18.71
C GLU A 103 -0.30 -2.08 19.58
N PRO A 104 0.20 -1.51 20.67
CA PRO A 104 1.00 -2.28 21.60
C PRO A 104 0.12 -3.34 22.28
N THR A 105 0.60 -4.53 22.26
CA THR A 105 -0.09 -5.65 22.93
C THR A 105 0.46 -5.87 24.33
#